data_4e7eaf9d9f4625e48f0434088c503f57
#
_entry.id   4e7eaf9d9f4625e48f0434088c503f57
#
_cell.length_a   1.000
_cell.length_b   1.000
_cell.length_c   1.000
_cell.angle_alpha   90.00
_cell.angle_beta   90.00
_cell.angle_gamma   90.00
#
_symmetry.space_group_name_H-M   'P 1'
#
loop_
_entity.id
_entity.type
_entity.pdbx_description
1 polymer ?
#
loop_
_entity_poly.entity_id
_entity_poly.type
_entity_poly.pdbx_seq_one_letter_code
_entity_poly.pdbx_strand_id
1 'polypeptide(L)'
;MCIRDSPLHIRAASRKPAAASDPTTDPRLDWARADLADPASLRGLCEGADVLLHLASDIGRDAEHCELVNVLGTAALVDEAVRAGVGRIVHLSTAAVYGAGPHSGLDVDEIPPAPVSAASRTRLAAEQPVLAAGGTVLRPGLVLGAGDRWVVPALAELLGRVPARWDGGRGLLSVVAVEDLARLFVRLALGPYGTSGTPGTSGAPASSGIPRGIHHASHPTPVSNGDLMDTLLAHDVFPDAPAALPDLSWADCLQRLEATPGRVSERQFALLARDHWYRSEEVWTAAACDPGPGPLARLADSADWYRAHLRARLQTRA
;
A
#
# COMPACT_ATOMS: atom_id res chain seq x y z
N MET A 1 -0.11 10.69 15.92
CA MET A 1 -1.01 11.87 16.09
C MET A 1 -2.40 11.42 15.64
N CYS A 2 -3.36 11.41 16.54
CA CYS A 2 -4.71 11.02 16.19
C CYS A 2 -5.37 12.19 15.43
N ILE A 3 -6.05 11.94 14.33
CA ILE A 3 -6.81 12.95 13.56
C ILE A 3 -7.81 13.71 14.46
N ARG A 4 -8.24 13.07 15.55
CA ARG A 4 -9.20 13.66 16.52
C ARG A 4 -8.73 14.97 17.16
N ASP A 5 -7.43 15.23 17.23
CA ASP A 5 -6.87 16.43 17.89
C ASP A 5 -6.45 17.52 16.89
N SER A 6 -6.74 17.34 15.59
CA SER A 6 -6.38 18.27 14.52
C SER A 6 -7.57 19.12 14.08
N PRO A 7 -7.38 20.40 13.73
CA PRO A 7 -8.42 21.24 13.15
C PRO A 7 -8.76 20.89 11.69
N LEU A 8 -8.30 19.75 11.19
CA LEU A 8 -8.49 19.34 9.81
C LEU A 8 -9.93 18.92 9.54
N HIS A 9 -10.47 19.36 8.40
CA HIS A 9 -11.66 18.81 7.78
C HIS A 9 -11.25 17.76 6.75
N ILE A 10 -11.86 16.59 6.79
CA ILE A 10 -11.56 15.46 5.91
C ILE A 10 -12.79 15.14 5.08
N ARG A 11 -12.68 15.27 3.76
CA ARG A 11 -13.66 14.71 2.83
C ARG A 11 -13.21 13.33 2.39
N ALA A 12 -13.89 12.30 2.89
CA ALA A 12 -13.65 10.92 2.49
C ALA A 12 -14.55 10.56 1.31
N ALA A 13 -13.95 10.20 0.18
CA ALA A 13 -14.67 9.83 -1.03
C ALA A 13 -14.64 8.31 -1.25
N SER A 14 -15.80 7.73 -1.51
CA SER A 14 -15.91 6.32 -1.86
C SER A 14 -17.16 6.02 -2.67
N ARG A 15 -17.17 4.88 -3.38
CA ARG A 15 -18.37 4.40 -4.12
C ARG A 15 -19.55 4.11 -3.20
N LYS A 16 -19.24 3.65 -1.98
CA LYS A 16 -20.22 3.35 -0.92
C LYS A 16 -19.77 4.08 0.35
N PRO A 17 -20.13 5.36 0.50
CA PRO A 17 -19.81 6.07 1.73
C PRO A 17 -20.45 5.36 2.93
N ALA A 18 -19.81 5.47 4.10
CA ALA A 18 -20.38 4.96 5.34
C ALA A 18 -21.76 5.59 5.57
N ALA A 19 -22.69 4.82 6.10
CA ALA A 19 -24.01 5.36 6.44
C ALA A 19 -23.83 6.46 7.50
N ALA A 20 -24.58 7.55 7.37
CA ALA A 20 -24.56 8.66 8.32
C ALA A 20 -24.96 8.24 9.78
N SER A 21 -25.45 7.02 9.93
CA SER A 21 -25.83 6.40 11.21
C SER A 21 -24.70 5.61 11.89
N ASP A 22 -23.48 5.59 11.29
CA ASP A 22 -22.35 4.94 11.94
C ASP A 22 -21.90 5.81 13.14
N PRO A 23 -21.97 5.31 14.39
CA PRO A 23 -21.62 6.10 15.56
C PRO A 23 -20.12 6.45 15.66
N THR A 24 -19.32 5.97 14.72
CA THR A 24 -17.91 6.36 14.59
C THR A 24 -17.70 7.64 13.78
N THR A 25 -18.76 8.32 13.37
CA THR A 25 -18.67 9.53 12.51
C THR A 25 -18.10 10.70 13.30
N ASP A 26 -16.82 10.95 13.13
CA ASP A 26 -16.19 12.20 13.56
C ASP A 26 -16.87 13.36 12.79
N PRO A 27 -17.36 14.42 13.45
CA PRO A 27 -18.04 15.54 12.80
C PRO A 27 -17.15 16.31 11.81
N ARG A 28 -15.86 16.06 11.82
CA ARG A 28 -14.89 16.60 10.84
C ARG A 28 -14.71 15.74 9.61
N LEU A 29 -15.35 14.56 9.58
CA LEU A 29 -15.31 13.62 8.46
C LEU A 29 -16.58 13.78 7.63
N ASP A 30 -16.43 14.36 6.46
CA ASP A 30 -17.49 14.49 5.46
C ASP A 30 -17.36 13.38 4.42
N TRP A 31 -18.46 12.64 4.19
CA TRP A 31 -18.48 11.54 3.23
C TRP A 31 -19.09 11.99 1.90
N ALA A 32 -18.31 11.86 0.83
CA ALA A 32 -18.77 12.09 -0.52
C ALA A 32 -18.87 10.76 -1.30
N ARG A 33 -19.93 10.61 -2.09
CA ARG A 33 -20.02 9.51 -3.04
C ARG A 33 -19.26 9.88 -4.30
N ALA A 34 -18.29 9.08 -4.67
CA ALA A 34 -17.52 9.25 -5.90
C ALA A 34 -17.07 7.89 -6.43
N ASP A 35 -17.06 7.73 -7.74
CA ASP A 35 -16.62 6.54 -8.45
C ASP A 35 -15.59 6.94 -9.53
N LEU A 36 -14.39 6.42 -9.46
CA LEU A 36 -13.35 6.66 -10.47
C LEU A 36 -13.76 6.16 -11.87
N ALA A 37 -14.66 5.19 -11.93
CA ALA A 37 -15.24 4.73 -13.19
C ALA A 37 -16.30 5.69 -13.78
N ASP A 38 -16.74 6.68 -13.01
CA ASP A 38 -17.70 7.72 -13.43
C ASP A 38 -17.11 9.12 -13.23
N PRO A 39 -16.44 9.69 -14.23
CA PRO A 39 -15.85 11.03 -14.14
C PRO A 39 -16.84 12.14 -13.77
N ALA A 40 -18.14 11.96 -14.05
CA ALA A 40 -19.13 12.94 -13.68
C ALA A 40 -19.30 13.03 -12.15
N SER A 41 -19.11 11.94 -11.44
CA SER A 41 -19.17 11.87 -9.97
C SER A 41 -18.00 12.57 -9.27
N LEU A 42 -16.92 12.89 -9.99
CA LEU A 42 -15.73 13.53 -9.45
C LEU A 42 -15.80 15.06 -9.46
N ARG A 43 -16.76 15.64 -10.20
CA ARG A 43 -16.92 17.10 -10.31
C ARG A 43 -17.26 17.72 -8.96
N GLY A 44 -16.52 18.78 -8.59
CA GLY A 44 -16.68 19.46 -7.31
C GLY A 44 -16.11 18.70 -6.11
N LEU A 45 -15.60 17.48 -6.31
CA LEU A 45 -15.09 16.64 -5.21
C LEU A 45 -13.93 17.30 -4.47
N CYS A 46 -13.09 18.04 -5.18
CA CYS A 46 -11.89 18.69 -4.64
C CYS A 46 -12.12 20.16 -4.25
N GLU A 47 -13.33 20.69 -4.36
CA GLU A 47 -13.59 22.10 -4.01
C GLU A 47 -13.30 22.38 -2.54
N GLY A 48 -12.48 23.43 -2.30
CA GLY A 48 -12.05 23.85 -0.96
C GLY A 48 -11.05 22.91 -0.29
N ALA A 49 -10.50 21.92 -1.01
CA ALA A 49 -9.48 21.05 -0.49
C ALA A 49 -8.07 21.62 -0.76
N ASP A 50 -7.22 21.63 0.26
CA ASP A 50 -5.79 21.99 0.13
C ASP A 50 -4.94 20.82 -0.36
N VAL A 51 -5.35 19.59 -0.03
CA VAL A 51 -4.58 18.35 -0.28
C VAL A 51 -5.50 17.25 -0.81
N LEU A 52 -5.05 16.55 -1.83
CA LEU A 52 -5.63 15.29 -2.30
C LEU A 52 -4.74 14.11 -1.92
N LEU A 53 -5.29 13.17 -1.14
CA LEU A 53 -4.70 11.85 -0.92
C LEU A 53 -5.45 10.83 -1.81
N HIS A 54 -4.83 10.43 -2.90
CA HIS A 54 -5.40 9.46 -3.84
C HIS A 54 -4.92 8.05 -3.51
N LEU A 55 -5.73 7.29 -2.76
CA LEU A 55 -5.41 5.95 -2.26
C LEU A 55 -6.18 4.83 -2.98
N ALA A 56 -7.19 5.20 -3.78
CA ALA A 56 -8.05 4.24 -4.45
C ALA A 56 -7.43 3.71 -5.74
N SER A 57 -7.56 2.41 -5.96
CA SER A 57 -7.21 1.75 -7.23
C SER A 57 -7.98 0.46 -7.40
N ASP A 58 -8.18 0.01 -8.63
CA ASP A 58 -8.61 -1.36 -8.91
C ASP A 58 -7.39 -2.27 -9.09
N ILE A 59 -7.45 -3.42 -8.41
CA ILE A 59 -6.40 -4.44 -8.41
C ILE A 59 -6.93 -5.80 -8.91
N GLY A 60 -8.10 -5.75 -9.56
CA GLY A 60 -8.74 -6.90 -10.19
C GLY A 60 -7.95 -7.49 -11.37
N ARG A 61 -8.57 -8.47 -12.00
CA ARG A 61 -8.00 -9.14 -13.20
C ARG A 61 -8.59 -8.61 -14.51
N ASP A 62 -9.68 -7.87 -14.42
CA ASP A 62 -10.31 -7.23 -15.56
C ASP A 62 -9.48 -6.03 -16.01
N ALA A 63 -8.87 -6.15 -17.18
CA ALA A 63 -7.97 -5.14 -17.70
C ALA A 63 -8.71 -3.85 -18.10
N GLU A 64 -9.91 -3.96 -18.64
CA GLU A 64 -10.71 -2.81 -19.04
C GLU A 64 -11.18 -2.02 -17.81
N HIS A 65 -11.62 -2.72 -16.78
CA HIS A 65 -12.01 -2.08 -15.53
C HIS A 65 -10.81 -1.44 -14.80
N CYS A 66 -9.65 -2.11 -14.79
CA CYS A 66 -8.41 -1.52 -14.29
C CYS A 66 -8.04 -0.24 -15.06
N GLU A 67 -8.16 -0.23 -16.39
CA GLU A 67 -7.88 0.96 -17.22
C GLU A 67 -8.86 2.11 -16.88
N LEU A 68 -10.15 1.79 -16.83
CA LEU A 68 -11.19 2.77 -16.53
C LEU A 68 -10.97 3.43 -15.16
N VAL A 69 -10.71 2.62 -14.12
CA VAL A 69 -10.57 3.12 -12.75
C VAL A 69 -9.21 3.76 -12.50
N ASN A 70 -8.12 3.04 -12.86
CA ASN A 70 -6.78 3.47 -12.48
C ASN A 70 -6.25 4.58 -13.39
N VAL A 71 -6.46 4.48 -14.72
CA VAL A 71 -5.90 5.45 -15.66
C VAL A 71 -6.86 6.62 -15.86
N LEU A 72 -8.04 6.34 -16.41
CA LEU A 72 -8.99 7.41 -16.76
C LEU A 72 -9.56 8.07 -15.52
N GLY A 73 -9.90 7.28 -14.50
CA GLY A 73 -10.40 7.80 -13.23
C GLY A 73 -9.38 8.64 -12.48
N THR A 74 -8.12 8.22 -12.43
CA THR A 74 -7.06 9.02 -11.81
C THR A 74 -6.80 10.31 -12.59
N ALA A 75 -6.75 10.25 -13.92
CA ALA A 75 -6.59 11.45 -14.73
C ALA A 75 -7.71 12.46 -14.46
N ALA A 76 -8.97 12.01 -14.48
CA ALA A 76 -10.13 12.87 -14.19
C ALA A 76 -10.12 13.45 -12.76
N LEU A 77 -9.67 12.68 -11.77
CA LEU A 77 -9.54 13.15 -10.39
C LEU A 77 -8.42 14.19 -10.25
N VAL A 78 -7.29 13.99 -10.92
CA VAL A 78 -6.18 14.95 -10.91
C VAL A 78 -6.58 16.23 -11.64
N ASP A 79 -7.27 16.15 -12.77
CA ASP A 79 -7.80 17.31 -13.49
C ASP A 79 -8.76 18.12 -12.59
N GLU A 80 -9.63 17.44 -11.84
CA GLU A 80 -10.53 18.07 -10.88
C GLU A 80 -9.74 18.73 -9.74
N ALA A 81 -8.70 18.09 -9.22
CA ALA A 81 -7.86 18.66 -8.18
C ALA A 81 -7.13 19.92 -8.66
N VAL A 82 -6.57 19.90 -9.88
CA VAL A 82 -5.94 21.06 -10.51
C VAL A 82 -6.96 22.18 -10.75
N ARG A 83 -8.15 21.86 -11.27
CA ARG A 83 -9.25 22.82 -11.46
C ARG A 83 -9.66 23.49 -10.15
N ALA A 84 -9.72 22.73 -9.05
CA ALA A 84 -10.11 23.22 -7.73
C ALA A 84 -8.98 23.97 -7.00
N GLY A 85 -7.75 24.02 -7.57
CA GLY A 85 -6.62 24.69 -6.96
C GLY A 85 -5.97 23.93 -5.81
N VAL A 86 -6.11 22.60 -5.77
CA VAL A 86 -5.45 21.75 -4.77
C VAL A 86 -3.94 21.95 -4.85
N GLY A 87 -3.33 22.35 -3.74
CA GLY A 87 -1.91 22.70 -3.67
C GLY A 87 -0.99 21.48 -3.57
N ARG A 88 -1.53 20.28 -3.24
CA ARG A 88 -0.75 19.08 -3.02
C ARG A 88 -1.52 17.82 -3.38
N ILE A 89 -0.86 16.93 -4.13
CA ILE A 89 -1.40 15.63 -4.51
C ILE A 89 -0.40 14.55 -4.07
N VAL A 90 -0.88 13.56 -3.30
CA VAL A 90 -0.09 12.37 -2.92
C VAL A 90 -0.85 11.12 -3.38
N HIS A 91 -0.20 10.32 -4.20
CA HIS A 91 -0.78 9.12 -4.81
C HIS A 91 -0.14 7.84 -4.32
N LEU A 92 -0.97 6.85 -3.98
CA LEU A 92 -0.54 5.49 -3.62
C LEU A 92 -0.40 4.61 -4.86
N SER A 93 0.82 4.46 -5.34
CA SER A 93 1.20 3.46 -6.33
C SER A 93 1.71 2.17 -5.65
N THR A 94 2.56 1.39 -6.30
CA THR A 94 3.05 0.09 -5.83
C THR A 94 4.41 -0.24 -6.43
N ALA A 95 5.28 -0.93 -5.68
CA ALA A 95 6.51 -1.51 -6.22
C ALA A 95 6.27 -2.64 -7.25
N ALA A 96 5.04 -3.18 -7.34
CA ALA A 96 4.69 -4.17 -8.37
C ALA A 96 4.81 -3.65 -9.81
N VAL A 97 5.01 -2.35 -10.01
CA VAL A 97 5.32 -1.73 -11.31
C VAL A 97 6.69 -2.15 -11.85
N TYR A 98 7.59 -2.64 -11.00
CA TYR A 98 8.93 -3.10 -11.41
C TYR A 98 8.96 -4.53 -11.96
N GLY A 99 7.88 -5.30 -11.77
CA GLY A 99 7.77 -6.63 -12.34
C GLY A 99 8.32 -7.76 -11.47
N ALA A 100 8.92 -8.75 -12.11
CA ALA A 100 9.15 -10.05 -11.47
C ALA A 100 10.40 -10.14 -10.57
N GLY A 101 11.37 -9.29 -10.74
CA GLY A 101 12.63 -9.34 -9.97
C GLY A 101 13.50 -10.57 -10.26
N PRO A 102 14.41 -10.98 -9.36
CA PRO A 102 14.62 -10.40 -8.03
C PRO A 102 15.19 -8.97 -8.06
N HIS A 103 14.90 -8.20 -7.00
CA HIS A 103 15.38 -6.84 -6.83
C HIS A 103 15.99 -6.67 -5.43
N SER A 104 17.21 -6.16 -5.34
CA SER A 104 17.98 -6.11 -4.08
C SER A 104 18.53 -4.70 -3.84
N GLY A 105 17.85 -3.92 -3.02
CA GLY A 105 18.30 -2.62 -2.54
C GLY A 105 18.40 -1.53 -3.62
N LEU A 106 17.49 -1.53 -4.58
CA LEU A 106 17.48 -0.57 -5.67
C LEU A 106 16.73 0.71 -5.32
N ASP A 107 17.20 1.83 -5.88
CA ASP A 107 16.47 3.10 -5.89
C ASP A 107 15.54 3.21 -7.10
N VAL A 108 14.71 4.26 -7.09
CA VAL A 108 13.69 4.50 -8.13
C VAL A 108 14.29 4.64 -9.52
N ASP A 109 15.46 5.29 -9.63
CA ASP A 109 16.18 5.55 -10.88
C ASP A 109 17.11 4.40 -11.32
N GLU A 110 17.35 3.42 -10.45
CA GLU A 110 18.18 2.26 -10.74
C GLU A 110 17.41 1.10 -11.39
N ILE A 111 16.08 1.19 -11.42
CA ILE A 111 15.24 0.11 -11.93
C ILE A 111 14.13 0.63 -12.85
N PRO A 112 14.16 0.29 -14.15
CA PRO A 112 13.08 0.66 -15.06
C PRO A 112 11.79 -0.13 -14.73
N PRO A 113 10.62 0.51 -14.80
CA PRO A 113 9.35 -0.20 -14.66
C PRO A 113 9.17 -1.29 -15.71
N ALA A 114 8.74 -2.47 -15.28
CA ALA A 114 8.43 -3.63 -16.12
C ALA A 114 7.16 -4.35 -15.64
N PRO A 115 6.00 -3.66 -15.56
CA PRO A 115 4.79 -4.20 -14.96
C PRO A 115 4.23 -5.40 -15.75
N VAL A 116 3.79 -6.44 -15.06
CA VAL A 116 3.36 -7.70 -15.67
C VAL A 116 1.83 -7.88 -15.65
N SER A 117 1.15 -7.44 -14.59
CA SER A 117 -0.31 -7.58 -14.47
C SER A 117 -1.05 -6.36 -15.03
N ALA A 118 -2.35 -6.53 -15.36
CA ALA A 118 -3.21 -5.39 -15.73
C ALA A 118 -3.19 -4.31 -14.64
N ALA A 119 -3.36 -4.72 -13.38
CA ALA A 119 -3.32 -3.79 -12.25
C ALA A 119 -2.00 -3.04 -12.13
N SER A 120 -0.83 -3.69 -12.30
CA SER A 120 0.45 -3.00 -12.19
C SER A 120 0.73 -2.08 -13.39
N ARG A 121 0.30 -2.46 -14.61
CA ARG A 121 0.41 -1.60 -15.80
C ARG A 121 -0.43 -0.35 -15.68
N THR A 122 -1.68 -0.50 -15.28
CA THR A 122 -2.60 0.64 -15.17
C THR A 122 -2.26 1.54 -13.99
N ARG A 123 -1.74 0.99 -12.89
CA ARG A 123 -1.24 1.80 -11.77
C ARG A 123 0.03 2.58 -12.14
N LEU A 124 0.92 2.01 -12.94
CA LEU A 124 2.06 2.75 -13.49
C LEU A 124 1.60 3.90 -14.39
N ALA A 125 0.63 3.66 -15.28
CA ALA A 125 0.07 4.70 -16.13
C ALA A 125 -0.62 5.82 -15.33
N ALA A 126 -1.28 5.47 -14.22
CA ALA A 126 -1.92 6.41 -13.31
C ALA A 126 -0.95 7.38 -12.61
N GLU A 127 0.34 7.07 -12.54
CA GLU A 127 1.35 7.97 -11.97
C GLU A 127 1.56 9.22 -12.82
N GLN A 128 1.39 9.11 -14.14
CA GLN A 128 1.71 10.18 -15.09
C GLN A 128 0.92 11.49 -14.85
N PRO A 129 -0.42 11.49 -14.74
CA PRO A 129 -1.16 12.72 -14.47
C PRO A 129 -0.77 13.32 -13.11
N VAL A 130 -0.48 12.52 -12.09
CA VAL A 130 -0.03 12.98 -10.77
C VAL A 130 1.32 13.69 -10.87
N LEU A 131 2.28 13.09 -11.58
CA LEU A 131 3.61 13.67 -11.78
C LEU A 131 3.54 14.96 -12.62
N ALA A 132 2.71 14.98 -13.67
CA ALA A 132 2.49 16.17 -14.49
C ALA A 132 1.91 17.33 -13.68
N ALA A 133 1.07 17.05 -12.67
CA ALA A 133 0.56 18.03 -11.73
C ALA A 133 1.56 18.39 -10.60
N GLY A 134 2.79 17.88 -10.64
CA GLY A 134 3.82 18.13 -9.62
C GLY A 134 3.56 17.42 -8.29
N GLY A 135 2.79 16.35 -8.31
CA GLY A 135 2.44 15.55 -7.13
C GLY A 135 3.55 14.57 -6.70
N THR A 136 3.27 13.86 -5.62
CA THR A 136 4.13 12.82 -5.03
C THR A 136 3.50 11.45 -5.27
N VAL A 137 4.29 10.51 -5.76
CA VAL A 137 3.89 9.12 -5.98
C VAL A 137 4.65 8.21 -5.02
N LEU A 138 3.93 7.41 -4.24
CA LEU A 138 4.51 6.45 -3.32
C LEU A 138 4.37 5.03 -3.87
N ARG A 139 5.49 4.32 -3.95
CA ARG A 139 5.57 2.90 -4.35
C ARG A 139 5.94 2.02 -3.16
N PRO A 140 5.00 1.67 -2.27
CA PRO A 140 5.27 0.68 -1.23
C PRO A 140 5.44 -0.73 -1.84
N GLY A 141 6.20 -1.58 -1.14
CA GLY A 141 6.25 -3.02 -1.36
C GLY A 141 5.02 -3.71 -0.76
N LEU A 142 5.24 -4.65 0.15
CA LEU A 142 4.18 -5.37 0.84
C LEU A 142 3.61 -4.52 1.99
N VAL A 143 2.32 -4.30 1.99
CA VAL A 143 1.62 -3.60 3.08
C VAL A 143 0.93 -4.63 3.97
N LEU A 144 1.29 -4.65 5.25
CA LEU A 144 0.75 -5.57 6.25
C LEU A 144 -0.11 -4.82 7.26
N GLY A 145 -1.08 -5.51 7.83
CA GLY A 145 -1.95 -4.99 8.89
C GLY A 145 -3.41 -5.35 8.69
N ALA A 146 -4.27 -4.86 9.56
CA ALA A 146 -5.71 -5.08 9.45
C ALA A 146 -6.25 -4.56 8.12
N GLY A 147 -6.99 -5.39 7.39
CA GLY A 147 -7.46 -5.08 6.03
C GLY A 147 -6.61 -5.69 4.91
N ASP A 148 -5.46 -6.29 5.17
CA ASP A 148 -4.68 -7.02 4.18
C ASP A 148 -5.43 -8.24 3.64
N ARG A 149 -5.78 -8.18 2.37
CA ARG A 149 -6.51 -9.26 1.67
C ARG A 149 -5.62 -10.07 0.74
N TRP A 150 -4.33 -9.77 0.67
CA TRP A 150 -3.44 -10.27 -0.39
C TRP A 150 -2.18 -10.93 0.14
N VAL A 151 -1.39 -10.27 0.99
CA VAL A 151 -0.06 -10.73 1.39
C VAL A 151 -0.17 -11.95 2.31
N VAL A 152 -0.70 -11.78 3.51
CA VAL A 152 -0.82 -12.88 4.48
C VAL A 152 -1.75 -14.00 3.99
N PRO A 153 -2.88 -13.74 3.31
CA PRO A 153 -3.65 -14.79 2.67
C PRO A 153 -2.92 -15.59 1.57
N ALA A 154 -2.01 -14.94 0.82
CA ALA A 154 -1.17 -15.64 -0.14
C ALA A 154 -0.10 -16.48 0.55
N LEU A 155 0.52 -15.94 1.62
CA LEU A 155 1.47 -16.70 2.45
C LEU A 155 0.81 -17.95 3.05
N ALA A 156 -0.42 -17.84 3.57
CA ALA A 156 -1.17 -18.98 4.10
C ALA A 156 -1.40 -20.06 3.04
N GLU A 157 -1.82 -19.67 1.82
CA GLU A 157 -2.02 -20.62 0.71
C GLU A 157 -0.69 -21.28 0.31
N LEU A 158 0.37 -20.49 0.19
CA LEU A 158 1.69 -20.99 -0.17
C LEU A 158 2.28 -21.93 0.88
N LEU A 159 2.14 -21.58 2.16
CA LEU A 159 2.60 -22.42 3.25
C LEU A 159 1.85 -23.76 3.29
N GLY A 160 0.56 -23.77 2.98
CA GLY A 160 -0.21 -25.02 2.81
C GLY A 160 0.23 -25.88 1.64
N ARG A 161 0.78 -25.28 0.57
CA ARG A 161 1.27 -25.98 -0.63
C ARG A 161 2.74 -26.37 -0.53
N VAL A 162 3.54 -25.52 0.08
CA VAL A 162 5.00 -25.66 0.25
C VAL A 162 5.34 -25.40 1.72
N PRO A 163 5.07 -26.37 2.63
CA PRO A 163 5.31 -26.20 4.07
C PRO A 163 6.80 -26.27 4.39
N ALA A 164 7.51 -25.16 4.16
CA ALA A 164 8.94 -25.05 4.29
C ALA A 164 9.39 -23.60 4.48
N ARG A 165 10.61 -23.38 4.92
CA ARG A 165 11.35 -22.13 4.77
C ARG A 165 11.85 -22.05 3.34
N TRP A 166 11.26 -21.15 2.56
CA TRP A 166 11.50 -21.01 1.13
C TRP A 166 12.87 -20.39 0.88
N ASP A 167 13.70 -21.08 0.13
CA ASP A 167 15.11 -20.71 -0.13
C ASP A 167 15.90 -20.41 1.17
N GLY A 168 15.62 -21.22 2.22
CA GLY A 168 16.18 -21.04 3.54
C GLY A 168 15.75 -19.79 4.28
N GLY A 169 14.65 -19.17 3.89
CA GLY A 169 14.11 -17.97 4.54
C GLY A 169 14.89 -16.68 4.28
N ARG A 170 15.80 -16.66 3.29
CA ARG A 170 16.77 -15.57 3.11
C ARG A 170 16.29 -14.39 2.26
N GLY A 171 15.25 -14.56 1.46
CA GLY A 171 14.77 -13.52 0.56
C GLY A 171 14.33 -12.27 1.32
N LEU A 172 14.90 -11.12 0.98
CA LEU A 172 14.59 -9.83 1.59
C LEU A 172 13.43 -9.14 0.89
N LEU A 173 12.52 -8.58 1.68
CA LEU A 173 11.26 -7.99 1.23
C LEU A 173 11.13 -6.56 1.74
N SER A 174 10.69 -5.65 0.88
CA SER A 174 10.22 -4.35 1.30
C SER A 174 8.82 -4.47 1.89
N VAL A 175 8.71 -4.24 3.19
CA VAL A 175 7.46 -4.36 3.94
C VAL A 175 7.19 -3.07 4.70
N VAL A 176 5.91 -2.72 4.87
CA VAL A 176 5.48 -1.61 5.72
C VAL A 176 4.18 -1.96 6.42
N ALA A 177 4.03 -1.58 7.68
CA ALA A 177 2.76 -1.68 8.38
C ALA A 177 1.79 -0.60 7.85
N VAL A 178 0.50 -0.95 7.71
CA VAL A 178 -0.51 -0.03 7.17
C VAL A 178 -0.63 1.24 8.02
N GLU A 179 -0.49 1.14 9.34
CA GLU A 179 -0.52 2.27 10.27
C GLU A 179 0.67 3.22 10.05
N ASP A 180 1.87 2.67 9.81
CA ASP A 180 3.07 3.45 9.58
C ASP A 180 3.02 4.12 8.20
N LEU A 181 2.54 3.41 7.17
CA LEU A 181 2.27 3.99 5.86
C LEU A 181 1.22 5.12 5.94
N ALA A 182 0.16 4.94 6.70
CA ALA A 182 -0.85 5.98 6.93
C ALA A 182 -0.25 7.22 7.61
N ARG A 183 0.64 7.04 8.60
CA ARG A 183 1.38 8.16 9.23
C ARG A 183 2.24 8.91 8.21
N LEU A 184 2.92 8.19 7.32
CA LEU A 184 3.70 8.80 6.24
C LEU A 184 2.81 9.65 5.33
N PHE A 185 1.65 9.12 4.90
CA PHE A 185 0.68 9.88 4.11
C PHE A 185 0.23 11.16 4.81
N VAL A 186 -0.11 11.08 6.09
CA VAL A 186 -0.50 12.24 6.89
C VAL A 186 0.63 13.26 6.98
N ARG A 187 1.88 12.84 7.17
CA ARG A 187 3.03 13.74 7.19
C ARG A 187 3.26 14.41 5.85
N LEU A 188 3.16 13.68 4.76
CA LEU A 188 3.25 14.23 3.41
C LEU A 188 2.09 15.18 3.08
N ALA A 189 0.88 14.90 3.61
CA ALA A 189 -0.25 15.78 3.44
C ALA A 189 -0.09 17.12 4.16
N LEU A 190 0.31 17.08 5.42
CA LEU A 190 0.36 18.26 6.29
C LEU A 190 1.67 19.03 6.20
N GLY A 191 2.76 18.38 5.76
CA GLY A 191 4.11 18.93 5.80
C GLY A 191 4.67 19.05 7.22
N PRO A 192 5.88 19.59 7.38
CA PRO A 192 6.53 19.73 8.67
C PRO A 192 5.85 20.74 9.63
N TYR A 193 4.90 21.51 9.16
CA TYR A 193 4.22 22.58 9.91
C TYR A 193 2.82 22.20 10.45
N GLY A 194 2.38 20.96 10.33
CA GLY A 194 1.03 20.54 10.75
C GLY A 194 0.79 20.40 12.25
N THR A 195 1.68 20.83 13.13
CA THR A 195 1.54 20.60 14.58
C THR A 195 1.39 21.86 15.45
N SER A 196 1.57 23.04 14.91
CA SER A 196 1.26 24.28 15.66
C SER A 196 1.44 25.51 14.75
N GLY A 197 0.40 26.19 14.44
CA GLY A 197 0.50 27.52 13.82
C GLY A 197 -0.82 27.97 13.27
N THR A 198 -1.37 29.00 13.94
CA THR A 198 -2.35 29.92 13.40
C THR A 198 -2.04 30.24 11.93
N PRO A 199 -3.02 30.39 11.04
CA PRO A 199 -2.80 30.85 9.69
C PRO A 199 -2.19 32.26 9.74
N GLY A 200 -0.87 32.31 9.69
CA GLY A 200 -0.10 33.56 9.64
C GLY A 200 -0.10 34.06 8.21
N THR A 201 -0.71 35.22 8.03
CA THR A 201 -0.55 36.12 6.90
C THR A 201 0.92 36.26 6.49
N SER A 202 1.36 35.53 5.46
CA SER A 202 2.49 35.95 4.62
C SER A 202 2.56 35.06 3.39
N GLY A 203 2.40 35.64 2.22
CA GLY A 203 2.39 35.00 0.91
C GLY A 203 3.75 34.51 0.44
N ALA A 204 4.20 33.39 0.97
CA ALA A 204 5.22 32.58 0.33
C ALA A 204 4.63 31.19 0.09
N PRO A 205 4.77 30.59 -1.10
CA PRO A 205 4.31 29.24 -1.35
C PRO A 205 5.08 28.30 -0.42
N ALA A 206 4.35 27.55 0.41
CA ALA A 206 4.90 26.50 1.28
C ALA A 206 5.41 25.31 0.43
N SER A 207 6.38 25.56 -0.45
CA SER A 207 6.95 24.56 -1.37
C SER A 207 8.29 24.00 -0.88
N SER A 208 8.76 24.35 0.29
CA SER A 208 10.05 23.87 0.81
C SER A 208 9.82 22.71 1.79
N GLY A 209 10.04 21.49 1.36
CA GLY A 209 10.23 20.34 2.22
C GLY A 209 9.41 19.10 1.94
N ILE A 210 8.48 19.07 0.97
CA ILE A 210 7.75 17.85 0.63
C ILE A 210 8.32 17.27 -0.65
N PRO A 211 8.74 16.00 -0.61
CA PRO A 211 9.33 15.38 -1.77
C PRO A 211 8.29 15.28 -2.89
N ARG A 212 8.63 15.77 -4.08
CA ARG A 212 7.87 15.59 -5.31
C ARG A 212 8.45 14.43 -6.09
N GLY A 213 7.68 13.89 -7.02
CA GLY A 213 8.13 12.77 -7.84
C GLY A 213 7.82 11.41 -7.23
N ILE A 214 8.62 10.42 -7.58
CA ILE A 214 8.39 9.01 -7.21
C ILE A 214 9.31 8.63 -6.06
N HIS A 215 8.76 7.94 -5.05
CA HIS A 215 9.52 7.45 -3.91
C HIS A 215 9.08 6.03 -3.53
N HIS A 216 10.04 5.20 -3.13
CA HIS A 216 9.72 3.98 -2.41
C HIS A 216 9.19 4.31 -1.02
N ALA A 217 8.20 3.57 -0.53
CA ALA A 217 7.49 3.90 0.70
C ALA A 217 7.27 2.68 1.61
N SER A 218 8.28 1.84 1.70
CA SER A 218 8.32 0.74 2.67
C SER A 218 9.07 1.16 3.93
N HIS A 219 9.10 0.30 4.95
CA HIS A 219 10.02 0.50 6.07
C HIS A 219 11.47 0.48 5.56
N PRO A 220 12.36 1.36 6.03
CA PRO A 220 13.76 1.41 5.56
C PRO A 220 14.51 0.08 5.73
N THR A 221 14.26 -0.64 6.82
CA THR A 221 14.86 -1.95 7.05
C THR A 221 14.03 -3.03 6.36
N PRO A 222 14.60 -3.78 5.39
CA PRO A 222 13.91 -4.90 4.78
C PRO A 222 13.70 -6.04 5.78
N VAL A 223 12.75 -6.91 5.48
CA VAL A 223 12.40 -8.07 6.30
C VAL A 223 12.70 -9.34 5.51
N SER A 224 13.35 -10.32 6.13
CA SER A 224 13.50 -11.63 5.48
C SER A 224 12.15 -12.36 5.41
N ASN A 225 11.96 -13.18 4.38
CA ASN A 225 10.75 -13.99 4.28
C ASN A 225 10.65 -15.01 5.43
N GLY A 226 11.80 -15.45 5.96
CA GLY A 226 11.88 -16.34 7.12
C GLY A 226 11.38 -15.64 8.39
N ASP A 227 11.89 -14.44 8.70
CA ASP A 227 11.47 -13.67 9.88
C ASP A 227 9.99 -13.31 9.82
N LEU A 228 9.48 -12.98 8.62
CA LEU A 228 8.06 -12.72 8.42
C LEU A 228 7.21 -13.95 8.72
N MET A 229 7.59 -15.13 8.20
CA MET A 229 6.88 -16.38 8.48
C MET A 229 6.96 -16.77 9.94
N ASP A 230 8.13 -16.70 10.55
CA ASP A 230 8.33 -17.04 11.98
C ASP A 230 7.47 -16.14 12.89
N THR A 231 7.41 -14.85 12.57
CA THR A 231 6.59 -13.92 13.33
C THR A 231 5.10 -14.25 13.21
N LEU A 232 4.62 -14.56 12.01
CA LEU A 232 3.21 -14.94 11.78
C LEU A 232 2.87 -16.27 12.47
N LEU A 233 3.79 -17.25 12.46
CA LEU A 233 3.64 -18.51 13.19
C LEU A 233 3.62 -18.29 14.71
N ALA A 234 4.53 -17.48 15.25
CA ALA A 234 4.58 -17.15 16.68
C ALA A 234 3.30 -16.48 17.20
N HIS A 235 2.55 -15.84 16.31
CA HIS A 235 1.24 -15.23 16.62
C HIS A 235 0.04 -16.11 16.23
N ASP A 236 0.24 -17.42 15.98
CA ASP A 236 -0.81 -18.37 15.61
C ASP A 236 -1.67 -17.93 14.40
N VAL A 237 -1.09 -17.16 13.49
CA VAL A 237 -1.81 -16.72 12.28
C VAL A 237 -2.08 -17.89 11.33
N PHE A 238 -1.23 -18.91 11.36
CA PHE A 238 -1.33 -20.13 10.56
C PHE A 238 -1.45 -21.37 11.45
N PRO A 239 -2.62 -21.60 12.08
CA PRO A 239 -2.78 -22.65 13.12
C PRO A 239 -2.56 -24.08 12.57
N ASP A 240 -2.77 -24.30 11.28
CA ASP A 240 -2.57 -25.60 10.61
C ASP A 240 -1.14 -25.82 10.10
N ALA A 241 -0.25 -24.85 10.29
CA ALA A 241 1.14 -24.98 9.84
C ALA A 241 1.92 -25.98 10.71
N PRO A 242 2.90 -26.70 10.13
CA PRO A 242 3.80 -27.56 10.93
C PRO A 242 4.54 -26.75 11.98
N ALA A 243 4.77 -27.37 13.16
CA ALA A 243 5.53 -26.74 14.26
C ALA A 243 6.97 -26.39 13.90
N ALA A 244 7.54 -27.08 12.91
CA ALA A 244 8.86 -26.80 12.36
C ALA A 244 8.81 -26.87 10.83
N LEU A 245 9.36 -25.86 10.19
CA LEU A 245 9.46 -25.78 8.74
C LEU A 245 10.86 -26.18 8.30
N PRO A 246 11.01 -27.22 7.47
CA PRO A 246 12.31 -27.58 6.89
C PRO A 246 12.78 -26.52 5.89
N ASP A 247 14.07 -26.31 5.79
CA ASP A 247 14.66 -25.51 4.73
C ASP A 247 14.55 -26.23 3.40
N LEU A 248 14.03 -25.56 2.39
CA LEU A 248 14.02 -26.07 1.01
C LEU A 248 14.75 -25.10 0.08
N SER A 249 15.45 -25.69 -0.89
CA SER A 249 15.99 -24.91 -2.00
C SER A 249 14.86 -24.30 -2.84
N TRP A 250 15.15 -23.21 -3.55
CA TRP A 250 14.17 -22.62 -4.45
C TRP A 250 13.63 -23.61 -5.50
N ALA A 251 14.51 -24.48 -6.04
CA ALA A 251 14.12 -25.52 -7.00
C ALA A 251 13.12 -26.51 -6.41
N ASP A 252 13.38 -27.00 -5.18
CA ASP A 252 12.47 -27.91 -4.49
C ASP A 252 11.14 -27.23 -4.13
N CYS A 253 11.18 -25.94 -3.79
CA CYS A 253 9.98 -25.16 -3.57
C CYS A 253 9.09 -25.08 -4.83
N LEU A 254 9.67 -24.82 -5.99
CA LEU A 254 8.97 -24.78 -7.27
C LEU A 254 8.37 -26.14 -7.64
N GLN A 255 9.13 -27.21 -7.47
CA GLN A 255 8.63 -28.56 -7.72
C GLN A 255 7.40 -28.88 -6.85
N ARG A 256 7.43 -28.53 -5.57
CA ARG A 256 6.26 -28.72 -4.69
C ARG A 256 5.09 -27.84 -5.08
N LEU A 257 5.35 -26.58 -5.45
CA LEU A 257 4.32 -25.65 -5.90
C LEU A 257 3.58 -26.21 -7.14
N GLU A 258 4.33 -26.74 -8.11
CA GLU A 258 3.76 -27.34 -9.33
C GLU A 258 2.92 -28.57 -9.02
N ALA A 259 3.40 -29.42 -8.10
CA ALA A 259 2.69 -30.65 -7.70
C ALA A 259 1.40 -30.36 -6.92
N THR A 260 1.22 -29.17 -6.39
CA THR A 260 0.08 -28.81 -5.53
C THR A 260 -0.72 -27.65 -6.15
N PRO A 261 -1.88 -27.91 -6.80
CA PRO A 261 -2.70 -26.85 -7.41
C PRO A 261 -3.12 -25.76 -6.41
N GLY A 262 -3.18 -24.52 -6.88
CA GLY A 262 -3.62 -23.38 -6.06
C GLY A 262 -3.82 -22.12 -6.90
N ARG A 263 -4.16 -21.02 -6.23
CA ARG A 263 -4.44 -19.72 -6.87
C ARG A 263 -3.22 -18.83 -6.99
N VAL A 264 -2.27 -18.98 -6.06
CA VAL A 264 -1.03 -18.23 -6.06
C VAL A 264 -0.12 -18.80 -7.13
N SER A 265 0.26 -17.98 -8.09
CA SER A 265 1.14 -18.34 -9.19
C SER A 265 2.61 -18.40 -8.76
N GLU A 266 3.45 -19.06 -9.55
CA GLU A 266 4.91 -19.08 -9.34
C GLU A 266 5.48 -17.65 -9.23
N ARG A 267 5.05 -16.73 -10.09
CA ARG A 267 5.47 -15.33 -10.02
C ARG A 267 5.11 -14.68 -8.68
N GLN A 268 3.90 -14.90 -8.17
CA GLN A 268 3.50 -14.36 -6.87
C GLN A 268 4.28 -15.02 -5.74
N PHE A 269 4.61 -16.29 -5.88
CA PHE A 269 5.49 -16.98 -4.94
C PHE A 269 6.89 -16.37 -4.94
N ALA A 270 7.48 -16.11 -6.11
CA ALA A 270 8.78 -15.47 -6.21
C ALA A 270 8.80 -14.09 -5.53
N LEU A 271 7.73 -13.30 -5.67
CA LEU A 271 7.58 -11.99 -5.01
C LEU A 271 7.58 -12.07 -3.47
N LEU A 272 7.21 -13.22 -2.90
CA LEU A 272 7.12 -13.42 -1.44
C LEU A 272 8.30 -14.22 -0.87
N ALA A 273 9.07 -14.90 -1.73
CA ALA A 273 10.12 -15.81 -1.31
C ALA A 273 11.53 -15.32 -1.64
N ARG A 274 11.69 -14.43 -2.61
CA ARG A 274 12.99 -13.96 -3.09
C ARG A 274 13.13 -12.46 -2.90
N ASP A 275 14.34 -11.95 -3.11
CA ASP A 275 14.65 -10.53 -2.94
C ASP A 275 13.70 -9.64 -3.75
N HIS A 276 12.93 -8.84 -3.04
CA HIS A 276 12.09 -7.76 -3.57
C HIS A 276 12.10 -6.62 -2.58
N TRP A 277 13.28 -5.97 -2.43
CA TRP A 277 13.40 -4.83 -1.54
C TRP A 277 14.06 -3.64 -2.20
N TYR A 278 13.67 -2.45 -1.75
CA TYR A 278 13.99 -1.16 -2.32
C TYR A 278 14.36 -0.19 -1.20
N ARG A 279 15.31 0.70 -1.45
CA ARG A 279 15.68 1.74 -0.50
C ARG A 279 14.51 2.71 -0.31
N SER A 280 14.13 2.98 0.93
CA SER A 280 12.95 3.78 1.27
C SER A 280 13.25 4.88 2.29
N GLU A 281 14.50 5.10 2.69
CA GLU A 281 14.88 6.05 3.74
C GLU A 281 14.57 7.50 3.38
N GLU A 282 14.72 7.84 2.10
CA GLU A 282 14.59 9.20 1.60
C GLU A 282 13.23 9.82 1.93
N VAL A 283 12.14 9.12 1.61
CA VAL A 283 10.78 9.65 1.82
C VAL A 283 10.44 9.86 3.28
N TRP A 284 10.91 8.98 4.18
CA TRP A 284 10.70 9.11 5.62
C TRP A 284 11.45 10.31 6.18
N THR A 285 12.70 10.49 5.75
CA THR A 285 13.54 11.64 6.13
C THR A 285 12.93 12.94 5.62
N ALA A 286 12.57 13.01 4.35
CA ALA A 286 11.96 14.18 3.74
C ALA A 286 10.60 14.56 4.36
N ALA A 287 9.80 13.56 4.77
CA ALA A 287 8.56 13.77 5.48
C ALA A 287 8.75 14.12 6.98
N ALA A 288 9.98 14.11 7.51
CA ALA A 288 10.28 14.17 8.94
C ALA A 288 9.38 13.21 9.74
N CYS A 289 9.24 11.98 9.25
CA CYS A 289 8.37 10.93 9.79
C CYS A 289 9.20 9.75 10.26
N ASP A 290 9.09 9.42 11.54
CA ASP A 290 9.68 8.19 12.06
C ASP A 290 9.02 6.97 11.40
N PRO A 291 9.77 6.05 10.77
CA PRO A 291 9.22 4.85 10.14
C PRO A 291 8.57 3.88 11.13
N GLY A 292 8.79 4.06 12.43
CA GLY A 292 8.24 3.21 13.48
C GLY A 292 9.14 2.02 13.85
N PRO A 293 8.59 1.09 14.67
CA PRO A 293 9.37 -0.01 15.23
C PRO A 293 9.67 -1.14 14.22
N GLY A 294 9.19 -0.98 13.00
CA GLY A 294 9.28 -1.99 11.95
C GLY A 294 8.00 -2.83 11.79
N PRO A 295 7.79 -3.38 10.59
CA PRO A 295 6.53 -4.04 10.26
C PRO A 295 6.28 -5.32 11.06
N LEU A 296 7.32 -6.07 11.43
CA LEU A 296 7.16 -7.29 12.24
C LEU A 296 6.67 -6.99 13.66
N ALA A 297 7.15 -5.89 14.28
CA ALA A 297 6.70 -5.47 15.59
C ALA A 297 5.20 -5.07 15.61
N ARG A 298 4.66 -4.64 14.49
CA ARG A 298 3.24 -4.29 14.32
C ARG A 298 2.32 -5.48 14.04
N LEU A 299 2.89 -6.64 13.70
CA LEU A 299 2.07 -7.83 13.39
C LEU A 299 1.27 -8.32 14.59
N ALA A 300 1.79 -8.14 15.82
CA ALA A 300 1.07 -8.48 17.05
C ALA A 300 -0.31 -7.77 17.10
N ASP A 301 -0.35 -6.49 16.73
CA ASP A 301 -1.57 -5.67 16.78
C ASP A 301 -2.64 -6.14 15.78
N SER A 302 -2.23 -6.82 14.71
CA SER A 302 -3.09 -7.29 13.61
C SER A 302 -3.35 -8.81 13.64
N ALA A 303 -2.71 -9.56 14.53
CA ALA A 303 -2.78 -11.02 14.55
C ALA A 303 -4.20 -11.56 14.71
N ASP A 304 -5.00 -10.97 15.60
CA ASP A 304 -6.40 -11.35 15.77
C ASP A 304 -7.22 -11.15 14.50
N TRP A 305 -7.00 -10.03 13.83
CA TRP A 305 -7.68 -9.75 12.56
C TRP A 305 -7.31 -10.79 11.50
N TYR A 306 -6.03 -11.14 11.36
CA TYR A 306 -5.58 -12.16 10.41
C TYR A 306 -6.19 -13.52 10.70
N ARG A 307 -6.19 -13.96 11.97
CA ARG A 307 -6.81 -15.23 12.37
C ARG A 307 -8.28 -15.28 12.00
N ALA A 308 -9.03 -14.23 12.30
CA ALA A 308 -10.46 -14.14 11.98
C ALA A 308 -10.69 -14.14 10.47
N HIS A 309 -9.90 -13.36 9.74
CA HIS A 309 -10.01 -13.22 8.27
C HIS A 309 -9.71 -14.54 7.54
N LEU A 310 -8.65 -15.26 7.91
CA LEU A 310 -8.28 -16.53 7.30
C LEU A 310 -9.32 -17.61 7.59
N ARG A 311 -9.85 -17.70 8.82
CA ARG A 311 -10.94 -18.62 9.18
C ARG A 311 -12.20 -18.38 8.34
N ALA A 312 -12.62 -17.13 8.19
CA ALA A 312 -13.78 -16.78 7.38
C ALA A 312 -13.60 -17.19 5.90
N ARG A 313 -12.40 -17.05 5.34
CA ARG A 313 -12.10 -17.49 3.96
C ARG A 313 -12.15 -19.00 3.79
N LEU A 314 -11.79 -19.78 4.79
CA LEU A 314 -11.90 -21.25 4.75
C LEU A 314 -13.36 -21.68 4.77
N GLN A 315 -14.21 -21.07 5.60
CA GLN A 315 -15.64 -21.36 5.68
C GLN A 315 -16.41 -21.02 4.40
N THR A 316 -16.00 -19.99 3.66
CA THR A 316 -16.62 -19.60 2.38
C THR A 316 -16.22 -20.56 1.23
N ARG A 317 -15.25 -21.45 1.43
CA ARG A 317 -14.73 -22.41 0.44
C ARG A 317 -15.26 -23.83 0.65
N ALA A 318 -15.82 -24.13 1.82
CA ALA A 318 -16.51 -25.38 2.15
C ALA A 318 -17.98 -25.31 1.74
#